data_92955417c9b4e5fc1025ca66c8524758
#
_entry.id   92955417c9b4e5fc1025ca66c8524758
#
_cell.length_a   1.000
_cell.length_b   1.000
_cell.length_c   1.000
_cell.angle_alpha   90.00
_cell.angle_beta   90.00
_cell.angle_gamma   90.00
#
_symmetry.space_group_name_H-M   'P 1'
#
loop_
_entity.id
_entity.type
_entity.pdbx_description
1 polymer ?
#
loop_
_entity_poly.entity_id
_entity_poly.type
_entity_poly.pdbx_seq_one_letter_code
_entity_poly.pdbx_strand_id
1 'polypeptide(L)'
;MPAETEPHARTLIAWPPDVPQCIFTPTQLEPARRAYADIVRAIAAFEPVTLVARPDDVESARALVGTAAEIVALPIDDSWIRDDGPIGVRTPEGAVHAVHFRFNAWGEKQEPYDADAAVGAEVARRLGVPVHEAPLVLEGGSIAVDGRGALVTTERCLLNPNRNPQCSRSQIEDALRTWLGVEQVVWLGDAIAEDDGTDGHVDNVVAFTPTGGVIVQGCDDPANRNAVIAADNAARLRSAGFEVTEMPVLPYAEYAGLRLPVPYVNVYAGNGFVAVPVSGHDFDDEACALVAAHYPGRTVVPVPGVVLAYGGGGVHCITQQVPA
;
A
#
# COMPACT_ATOMS: atom_id res chain seq x y z
N MET A 1 -3.97 -15.49 3.23
CA MET A 1 -3.67 -14.11 3.66
C MET A 1 -4.95 -13.50 4.24
N PRO A 2 -4.95 -12.95 5.47
CA PRO A 2 -6.12 -12.26 6.03
C PRO A 2 -6.39 -10.95 5.28
N ALA A 3 -7.66 -10.47 5.32
CA ALA A 3 -7.99 -9.14 4.81
C ALA A 3 -7.33 -8.05 5.66
N GLU A 4 -7.05 -6.90 5.06
CA GLU A 4 -6.54 -5.73 5.80
C GLU A 4 -7.53 -5.23 6.86
N THR A 5 -8.82 -5.51 6.67
CA THR A 5 -9.87 -5.14 7.63
C THR A 5 -10.00 -6.10 8.83
N GLU A 6 -9.22 -7.19 8.90
CA GLU A 6 -9.15 -8.07 10.06
C GLU A 6 -8.31 -7.44 11.19
N PRO A 7 -8.38 -7.97 12.44
CA PRO A 7 -7.62 -7.39 13.55
C PRO A 7 -6.10 -7.39 13.32
N HIS A 8 -5.48 -6.27 13.63
CA HIS A 8 -4.04 -6.06 13.59
C HIS A 8 -3.42 -6.14 14.98
N ALA A 9 -2.25 -6.76 15.08
CA ALA A 9 -1.37 -6.63 16.23
C ALA A 9 -0.69 -5.27 16.25
N ARG A 10 -0.34 -4.74 15.07
CA ARG A 10 0.29 -3.43 14.87
C ARG A 10 0.35 -3.04 13.39
N THR A 11 0.64 -1.76 13.15
CA THR A 11 1.04 -1.21 11.84
C THR A 11 2.54 -1.02 11.78
N LEU A 12 3.18 -1.39 10.66
CA LEU A 12 4.54 -1.02 10.31
C LEU A 12 4.53 0.22 9.43
N ILE A 13 5.46 1.13 9.65
CA ILE A 13 5.75 2.29 8.79
C ILE A 13 7.27 2.40 8.68
N ALA A 14 7.80 2.71 7.49
CA ALA A 14 9.21 3.05 7.30
C ALA A 14 9.38 4.56 7.27
N TRP A 15 10.41 5.08 7.97
CA TRP A 15 10.66 6.51 8.08
C TRP A 15 11.45 7.02 6.87
N PRO A 16 11.06 8.13 6.21
CA PRO A 16 11.81 8.66 5.07
C PRO A 16 13.28 8.92 5.42
N PRO A 17 14.22 8.16 4.82
CA PRO A 17 15.62 8.24 5.16
C PRO A 17 16.30 9.44 4.51
N ASP A 18 17.34 9.99 5.18
CA ASP A 18 18.18 11.05 4.60
C ASP A 18 19.30 10.43 3.78
N VAL A 19 18.95 9.91 2.62
CA VAL A 19 19.89 9.29 1.66
C VAL A 19 19.56 9.71 0.24
N PRO A 20 20.54 9.75 -0.68
CA PRO A 20 20.35 10.26 -2.05
C PRO A 20 19.28 9.52 -2.87
N GLN A 21 19.08 8.23 -2.62
CA GLN A 21 18.12 7.39 -3.34
C GLN A 21 16.69 7.56 -2.83
N CYS A 22 16.46 8.11 -1.62
CA CYS A 22 15.11 8.38 -1.16
C CYS A 22 14.43 9.43 -2.05
N ILE A 23 13.22 9.10 -2.54
CA ILE A 23 12.47 9.94 -3.47
C ILE A 23 12.21 11.36 -2.95
N PHE A 24 12.16 11.55 -1.63
CA PHE A 24 11.91 12.85 -0.99
C PHE A 24 13.17 13.71 -0.85
N THR A 25 14.37 13.16 -1.06
CA THR A 25 15.64 13.87 -0.85
C THR A 25 16.02 14.69 -2.09
N PRO A 26 16.64 15.88 -1.93
CA PRO A 26 16.85 16.58 -0.65
C PRO A 26 15.72 17.56 -0.29
N THR A 27 14.84 17.92 -1.23
CA THR A 27 13.99 19.12 -1.08
C THR A 27 12.65 18.84 -0.40
N GLN A 28 12.17 17.59 -0.44
CA GLN A 28 10.87 17.20 0.10
C GLN A 28 10.98 16.35 1.36
N LEU A 29 12.17 16.07 1.87
CA LEU A 29 12.39 15.19 3.01
C LEU A 29 11.68 15.70 4.27
N GLU A 30 11.85 16.96 4.63
CA GLU A 30 11.20 17.53 5.82
C GLU A 30 9.67 17.61 5.71
N PRO A 31 9.08 18.05 4.58
CA PRO A 31 7.63 17.92 4.35
C PRO A 31 7.13 16.47 4.46
N ALA A 32 7.86 15.50 3.86
CA ALA A 32 7.50 14.09 3.94
C ALA A 32 7.55 13.58 5.39
N ARG A 33 8.63 13.83 6.12
CA ARG A 33 8.77 13.43 7.54
C ARG A 33 7.65 13.98 8.42
N ARG A 34 7.19 15.20 8.18
CA ARG A 34 6.05 15.78 8.91
C ARG A 34 4.75 15.05 8.56
N ALA A 35 4.48 14.79 7.30
CA ALA A 35 3.29 14.04 6.88
C ALA A 35 3.30 12.61 7.45
N TYR A 36 4.42 11.91 7.40
CA TYR A 36 4.58 10.59 8.03
C TYR A 36 4.33 10.65 9.54
N ALA A 37 4.86 11.65 10.23
CA ALA A 37 4.64 11.82 11.67
C ALA A 37 3.15 12.09 11.99
N ASP A 38 2.44 12.86 11.17
CA ASP A 38 0.99 13.08 11.31
C ASP A 38 0.22 11.77 11.13
N ILE A 39 0.57 10.98 10.13
CA ILE A 39 -0.03 9.67 9.86
C ILE A 39 0.27 8.68 10.99
N VAL A 40 1.53 8.62 11.47
CA VAL A 40 1.91 7.80 12.64
C VAL A 40 1.04 8.13 13.84
N ARG A 41 0.87 9.41 14.16
CA ARG A 41 0.04 9.85 15.31
C ARG A 41 -1.44 9.53 15.09
N ALA A 42 -1.93 9.66 13.88
CA ALA A 42 -3.32 9.33 13.53
C ALA A 42 -3.60 7.83 13.75
N ILE A 43 -2.71 6.94 13.26
CA ILE A 43 -2.83 5.49 13.42
C ILE A 43 -2.63 5.08 14.88
N ALA A 44 -1.66 5.67 15.58
CA ALA A 44 -1.34 5.36 16.97
C ALA A 44 -2.49 5.64 17.97
N ALA A 45 -3.48 6.43 17.58
CA ALA A 45 -4.71 6.62 18.34
C ALA A 45 -5.60 5.36 18.39
N PHE A 46 -5.35 4.39 17.51
CA PHE A 46 -6.20 3.20 17.34
C PHE A 46 -5.45 1.88 17.55
N GLU A 47 -4.19 1.79 17.09
CA GLU A 47 -3.40 0.57 17.19
C GLU A 47 -1.90 0.85 17.37
N PRO A 48 -1.11 -0.09 17.89
CA PRO A 48 0.33 0.08 18.04
C PRO A 48 1.02 0.30 16.68
N VAL A 49 1.96 1.24 16.63
CA VAL A 49 2.79 1.50 15.45
C VAL A 49 4.24 1.12 15.72
N THR A 50 4.84 0.36 14.82
CA THR A 50 6.30 0.17 14.76
C THR A 50 6.86 0.99 13.59
N LEU A 51 7.74 1.92 13.90
CA LEU A 51 8.40 2.78 12.92
C LEU A 51 9.81 2.26 12.65
N VAL A 52 10.06 1.80 11.45
CA VAL A 52 11.39 1.40 10.99
C VAL A 52 12.14 2.64 10.54
N ALA A 53 13.32 2.88 11.07
CA ALA A 53 14.15 4.02 10.71
C ALA A 53 15.60 3.60 10.59
N ARG A 54 16.35 4.25 9.69
CA ARG A 54 17.82 4.08 9.69
C ARG A 54 18.40 4.47 11.04
N PRO A 55 19.50 3.85 11.48
CA PRO A 55 20.15 4.21 12.75
C PRO A 55 20.41 5.72 12.89
N ASP A 56 20.85 6.36 11.82
CA ASP A 56 21.17 7.80 11.80
C ASP A 56 19.93 8.71 11.84
N ASP A 57 18.75 8.17 11.46
CA ASP A 57 17.48 8.90 11.40
C ASP A 57 16.59 8.69 12.64
N VAL A 58 16.98 7.82 13.59
CA VAL A 58 16.19 7.52 14.80
C VAL A 58 15.87 8.77 15.61
N GLU A 59 16.82 9.69 15.77
CA GLU A 59 16.62 10.91 16.55
C GLU A 59 15.63 11.85 15.87
N SER A 60 15.73 12.00 14.53
CA SER A 60 14.79 12.83 13.76
C SER A 60 13.36 12.25 13.80
N ALA A 61 13.23 10.94 13.69
CA ALA A 61 11.96 10.24 13.82
C ALA A 61 11.38 10.49 15.22
N ARG A 62 12.15 10.23 16.28
CA ARG A 62 11.71 10.41 17.67
C ARG A 62 11.30 11.83 17.99
N ALA A 63 12.00 12.81 17.45
CA ALA A 63 11.68 14.23 17.66
C ALA A 63 10.30 14.60 17.11
N LEU A 64 9.86 13.95 16.02
CA LEU A 64 8.58 14.22 15.37
C LEU A 64 7.44 13.32 15.87
N VAL A 65 7.68 12.02 16.08
CA VAL A 65 6.61 11.09 16.48
C VAL A 65 6.48 10.96 18.02
N GLY A 66 7.49 11.35 18.78
CA GLY A 66 7.49 11.22 20.24
C GLY A 66 7.33 9.77 20.70
N THR A 67 6.29 9.50 21.47
CA THR A 67 5.95 8.17 21.99
C THR A 67 4.84 7.47 21.20
N ALA A 68 4.43 8.04 20.06
CA ALA A 68 3.35 7.47 19.24
C ALA A 68 3.73 6.16 18.53
N ALA A 69 5.05 5.88 18.38
CA ALA A 69 5.53 4.65 17.77
C ALA A 69 6.70 4.03 18.53
N GLU A 70 6.82 2.72 18.50
CA GLU A 70 8.04 1.99 18.80
C GLU A 70 9.00 2.15 17.62
N ILE A 71 10.19 2.69 17.83
CA ILE A 71 11.17 2.88 16.75
C ILE A 71 12.15 1.71 16.73
N VAL A 72 12.24 1.05 15.60
CA VAL A 72 13.18 -0.04 15.31
C VAL A 72 14.24 0.46 14.34
N ALA A 73 15.49 0.44 14.78
CA ALA A 73 16.62 0.86 13.96
C ALA A 73 17.04 -0.27 13.00
N LEU A 74 16.81 -0.08 11.70
CA LEU A 74 17.21 -0.97 10.62
C LEU A 74 17.69 -0.16 9.40
N PRO A 75 18.61 -0.70 8.59
CA PRO A 75 18.91 -0.11 7.28
C PRO A 75 17.67 -0.17 6.40
N ILE A 76 17.40 0.93 5.71
CA ILE A 76 16.42 1.05 4.63
C ILE A 76 16.98 2.01 3.58
N ASP A 77 16.57 1.89 2.34
CA ASP A 77 16.98 2.74 1.22
C ASP A 77 15.89 3.75 0.87
N ASP A 78 14.61 3.39 1.02
CA ASP A 78 13.45 4.29 0.91
C ASP A 78 12.40 3.96 1.99
N SER A 79 11.16 4.45 1.88
CA SER A 79 10.16 4.42 2.95
C SER A 79 8.82 3.79 2.56
N TRP A 80 8.84 2.80 1.66
CA TRP A 80 7.64 2.18 1.09
C TRP A 80 7.42 0.76 1.65
N ILE A 81 7.21 0.65 2.99
CA ILE A 81 7.12 -0.63 3.71
C ILE A 81 5.95 -1.53 3.26
N ARG A 82 4.99 -1.01 2.51
CA ARG A 82 3.96 -1.82 1.86
C ARG A 82 4.57 -2.77 0.85
N ASP A 83 5.60 -2.31 0.12
CA ASP A 83 6.13 -3.01 -1.05
C ASP A 83 7.30 -3.95 -0.71
N ASP A 84 8.10 -3.57 0.27
CA ASP A 84 9.28 -4.33 0.72
C ASP A 84 9.07 -5.03 2.08
N GLY A 85 7.96 -4.71 2.76
CA GLY A 85 7.63 -5.24 4.08
C GLY A 85 7.13 -6.70 4.06
N PRO A 86 7.01 -7.31 5.26
CA PRO A 86 6.55 -8.69 5.39
C PRO A 86 5.04 -8.81 5.12
N ILE A 87 4.62 -9.74 4.29
CA ILE A 87 3.20 -10.03 4.07
C ILE A 87 2.73 -11.07 5.09
N GLY A 88 1.83 -10.67 5.99
CA GLY A 88 1.28 -11.55 7.02
C GLY A 88 0.32 -12.59 6.45
N VAL A 89 0.51 -13.85 6.82
CA VAL A 89 -0.39 -14.96 6.50
C VAL A 89 -0.74 -15.73 7.77
N ARG A 90 -1.85 -16.46 7.78
CA ARG A 90 -2.22 -17.38 8.86
C ARG A 90 -2.04 -18.82 8.43
N THR A 91 -1.44 -19.63 9.31
CA THR A 91 -1.43 -21.09 9.13
C THR A 91 -2.83 -21.66 9.37
N PRO A 92 -3.10 -22.92 8.97
CA PRO A 92 -4.35 -23.60 9.29
C PRO A 92 -4.65 -23.64 10.79
N GLU A 93 -3.63 -23.65 11.65
CA GLU A 93 -3.73 -23.62 13.11
C GLU A 93 -3.96 -22.22 13.68
N GLY A 94 -3.97 -21.19 12.83
CA GLY A 94 -4.23 -19.79 13.18
C GLY A 94 -2.98 -18.99 13.57
N ALA A 95 -1.78 -19.59 13.52
CA ALA A 95 -0.55 -18.84 13.80
C ALA A 95 -0.22 -17.86 12.68
N VAL A 96 0.30 -16.68 13.06
CA VAL A 96 0.74 -15.65 12.10
C VAL A 96 2.17 -15.95 11.66
N HIS A 97 2.37 -16.05 10.36
CA HIS A 97 3.66 -16.15 9.70
C HIS A 97 3.81 -14.99 8.71
N ALA A 98 5.04 -14.69 8.33
CA ALA A 98 5.37 -13.72 7.30
C ALA A 98 5.84 -14.41 6.03
N VAL A 99 5.32 -14.00 4.89
CA VAL A 99 5.89 -14.32 3.58
C VAL A 99 6.71 -13.11 3.15
N HIS A 100 7.98 -13.34 2.90
CA HIS A 100 8.89 -12.35 2.34
C HIS A 100 9.11 -12.65 0.86
N PHE A 101 8.51 -11.83 0.01
CA PHE A 101 8.73 -11.87 -1.43
C PHE A 101 10.01 -11.12 -1.79
N ARG A 102 10.57 -11.43 -2.94
CA ARG A 102 11.73 -10.69 -3.45
C ARG A 102 11.28 -9.29 -3.86
N PHE A 103 11.98 -8.29 -3.35
CA PHE A 103 11.84 -6.91 -3.78
C PHE A 103 12.98 -6.56 -4.74
N ASN A 104 12.66 -5.89 -5.85
CA ASN A 104 13.65 -5.47 -6.85
C ASN A 104 13.50 -3.99 -7.25
N ALA A 105 13.09 -3.15 -6.29
CA ALA A 105 12.89 -1.71 -6.51
C ALA A 105 12.02 -1.40 -7.73
N TRP A 106 10.83 -2.03 -7.76
CA TRP A 106 9.81 -1.84 -8.80
C TRP A 106 10.31 -2.13 -10.23
N GLY A 107 11.19 -3.12 -10.37
CA GLY A 107 11.79 -3.47 -11.65
C GLY A 107 13.13 -2.78 -11.89
N GLU A 108 13.97 -2.67 -10.87
CA GLU A 108 15.32 -2.10 -10.91
C GLU A 108 15.33 -0.61 -11.35
N LYS A 109 14.25 0.14 -10.95
CA LYS A 109 14.13 1.57 -11.26
C LYS A 109 14.91 2.46 -10.29
N GLN A 110 15.32 1.91 -9.15
CA GLN A 110 16.02 2.63 -8.10
C GLN A 110 17.19 1.78 -7.57
N GLU A 111 18.32 2.39 -7.34
CA GLU A 111 19.51 1.75 -6.79
C GLU A 111 20.25 2.71 -5.81
N PRO A 112 20.86 2.19 -4.74
CA PRO A 112 20.76 0.82 -4.24
C PRO A 112 19.40 0.52 -3.60
N TYR A 113 19.02 -0.76 -3.49
CA TYR A 113 17.81 -1.24 -2.82
C TYR A 113 18.06 -2.47 -1.94
N ASP A 114 19.32 -2.80 -1.67
CA ASP A 114 19.67 -4.01 -0.92
C ASP A 114 19.10 -4.00 0.50
N ALA A 115 19.02 -2.83 1.13
CA ALA A 115 18.48 -2.70 2.47
C ALA A 115 16.95 -2.89 2.48
N ASP A 116 16.23 -2.32 1.51
CA ASP A 116 14.80 -2.51 1.34
C ASP A 116 14.48 -3.97 0.99
N ALA A 117 15.26 -4.59 0.10
CA ALA A 117 15.11 -6.01 -0.23
C ALA A 117 15.26 -6.97 0.96
N ALA A 118 15.88 -6.52 2.05
CA ALA A 118 16.09 -7.33 3.26
C ALA A 118 15.14 -6.94 4.41
N VAL A 119 14.56 -5.74 4.41
CA VAL A 119 13.87 -5.15 5.57
C VAL A 119 12.66 -5.97 6.01
N GLY A 120 11.87 -6.50 5.07
CA GLY A 120 10.68 -7.27 5.38
C GLY A 120 10.97 -8.50 6.24
N ALA A 121 11.98 -9.28 5.86
CA ALA A 121 12.41 -10.44 6.64
C ALA A 121 13.01 -10.03 8.00
N GLU A 122 13.78 -8.96 8.05
CA GLU A 122 14.43 -8.51 9.28
C GLU A 122 13.41 -7.97 10.30
N VAL A 123 12.42 -7.18 9.85
CA VAL A 123 11.33 -6.70 10.70
C VAL A 123 10.52 -7.87 11.26
N ALA A 124 10.13 -8.83 10.43
CA ALA A 124 9.36 -9.99 10.88
C ALA A 124 10.14 -10.80 11.93
N ARG A 125 11.45 -11.04 11.73
CA ARG A 125 12.31 -11.74 12.72
C ARG A 125 12.37 -10.97 14.04
N ARG A 126 12.49 -9.63 14.02
CA ARG A 126 12.49 -8.81 15.22
C ARG A 126 11.18 -8.84 15.99
N LEU A 127 10.08 -8.99 15.28
CA LEU A 127 8.76 -9.17 15.87
C LEU A 127 8.49 -10.60 16.35
N GLY A 128 9.45 -11.53 16.14
CA GLY A 128 9.29 -12.94 16.52
C GLY A 128 8.32 -13.69 15.60
N VAL A 129 8.05 -13.18 14.41
CA VAL A 129 7.16 -13.82 13.41
C VAL A 129 8.01 -14.72 12.51
N PRO A 130 7.65 -16.02 12.36
CA PRO A 130 8.35 -16.93 11.44
C PRO A 130 8.28 -16.43 9.99
N VAL A 131 9.41 -16.46 9.28
CA VAL A 131 9.56 -15.93 7.92
C VAL A 131 9.70 -17.08 6.92
N HIS A 132 8.96 -16.97 5.81
CA HIS A 132 9.06 -17.84 4.64
C HIS A 132 9.49 -17.01 3.43
N GLU A 133 10.59 -17.42 2.80
CA GLU A 133 11.14 -16.73 1.62
C GLU A 133 10.46 -17.24 0.35
N ALA A 134 9.73 -16.36 -0.35
CA ALA A 134 9.09 -16.67 -1.62
C ALA A 134 10.00 -16.29 -2.80
N PRO A 135 10.11 -17.12 -3.85
CA PRO A 135 11.02 -16.86 -4.96
C PRO A 135 10.51 -15.83 -5.98
N LEU A 136 9.24 -15.40 -5.86
CA LEU A 136 8.60 -14.46 -6.76
C LEU A 136 8.98 -13.02 -6.39
N VAL A 137 9.22 -12.17 -7.38
CA VAL A 137 9.26 -10.71 -7.19
C VAL A 137 7.82 -10.22 -7.09
N LEU A 138 7.49 -9.58 -5.96
CA LEU A 138 6.15 -9.08 -5.70
C LEU A 138 6.20 -7.98 -4.62
N GLU A 139 5.57 -6.88 -4.91
CA GLU A 139 5.33 -5.79 -3.97
C GLU A 139 3.95 -5.94 -3.31
N GLY A 140 3.84 -5.60 -2.01
CA GLY A 140 2.56 -5.67 -1.30
C GLY A 140 1.48 -4.75 -1.89
N GLY A 141 1.85 -3.60 -2.46
CA GLY A 141 0.94 -2.69 -3.16
C GLY A 141 0.43 -3.21 -4.51
N SER A 142 1.11 -4.22 -5.09
CA SER A 142 0.68 -4.87 -6.33
C SER A 142 -0.49 -5.84 -6.16
N ILE A 143 -0.92 -6.12 -4.91
CA ILE A 143 -1.99 -7.05 -4.58
C ILE A 143 -3.00 -6.43 -3.62
N ALA A 144 -4.28 -6.76 -3.79
CA ALA A 144 -5.35 -6.51 -2.82
C ALA A 144 -6.10 -7.82 -2.55
N VAL A 145 -6.43 -8.12 -1.29
CA VAL A 145 -7.10 -9.37 -0.91
C VAL A 145 -8.34 -9.13 -0.05
N ASP A 146 -9.34 -10.00 -0.19
CA ASP A 146 -10.59 -9.96 0.60
C ASP A 146 -10.54 -10.78 1.91
N GLY A 147 -9.46 -11.54 2.13
CA GLY A 147 -9.35 -12.49 3.24
C GLY A 147 -10.23 -13.73 3.14
N ARG A 148 -10.93 -13.92 2.02
CA ARG A 148 -11.89 -15.01 1.77
C ARG A 148 -11.49 -15.86 0.56
N GLY A 149 -10.29 -15.63 0.04
CA GLY A 149 -9.71 -16.39 -1.08
C GLY A 149 -9.61 -15.61 -2.39
N ALA A 150 -10.09 -14.37 -2.48
CA ALA A 150 -9.92 -13.55 -3.67
C ALA A 150 -8.71 -12.61 -3.55
N LEU A 151 -8.00 -12.44 -4.67
CA LEU A 151 -6.91 -11.50 -4.85
C LEU A 151 -7.12 -10.74 -6.16
N VAL A 152 -6.94 -9.44 -6.12
CA VAL A 152 -6.92 -8.55 -7.29
C VAL A 152 -5.52 -8.02 -7.50
N THR A 153 -5.08 -7.99 -8.75
CA THR A 153 -3.79 -7.43 -9.19
C THR A 153 -3.92 -6.82 -10.58
N THR A 154 -2.86 -6.21 -11.12
CA THR A 154 -2.84 -5.65 -12.46
C THR A 154 -1.92 -6.42 -13.41
N GLU A 155 -2.32 -6.53 -14.68
CA GLU A 155 -1.49 -7.09 -15.75
C GLU A 155 -0.25 -6.24 -16.00
N ARG A 156 -0.41 -4.91 -15.97
CA ARG A 156 0.67 -3.95 -16.18
C ARG A 156 1.82 -4.12 -15.17
N CYS A 157 1.51 -4.48 -13.92
CA CYS A 157 2.51 -4.70 -12.87
C CYS A 157 3.05 -6.14 -12.87
N LEU A 158 2.24 -7.13 -12.45
CA LEU A 158 2.77 -8.48 -12.21
C LEU A 158 3.16 -9.25 -13.48
N LEU A 159 2.65 -8.88 -14.65
CA LEU A 159 3.07 -9.46 -15.93
C LEU A 159 4.15 -8.60 -16.62
N ASN A 160 4.60 -7.52 -15.98
CA ASN A 160 5.71 -6.73 -16.53
C ASN A 160 6.98 -7.58 -16.57
N PRO A 161 7.71 -7.59 -17.71
CA PRO A 161 8.95 -8.36 -17.83
C PRO A 161 10.04 -7.93 -16.84
N ASN A 162 9.93 -6.76 -16.21
CA ASN A 162 10.87 -6.31 -15.18
C ASN A 162 10.61 -6.91 -13.78
N ARG A 163 9.62 -7.80 -13.62
CA ARG A 163 9.34 -8.52 -12.37
C ARG A 163 9.73 -9.98 -12.49
N ASN A 164 8.95 -10.78 -13.21
CA ASN A 164 9.09 -12.23 -13.29
C ASN A 164 9.07 -12.71 -14.76
N PRO A 165 10.06 -12.30 -15.62
CA PRO A 165 10.04 -12.61 -17.05
C PRO A 165 10.08 -14.09 -17.38
N GLN A 166 10.54 -14.92 -16.43
CA GLN A 166 10.61 -16.38 -16.59
C GLN A 166 9.29 -17.08 -16.26
N CYS A 167 8.29 -16.39 -15.70
CA CYS A 167 7.02 -16.96 -15.26
C CYS A 167 5.89 -16.63 -16.24
N SER A 168 5.10 -17.63 -16.58
CA SER A 168 3.80 -17.42 -17.22
C SER A 168 2.77 -16.89 -16.20
N ARG A 169 1.67 -16.33 -16.68
CA ARG A 169 0.54 -15.91 -15.83
C ARG A 169 0.10 -17.04 -14.89
N SER A 170 -0.08 -18.26 -15.39
CA SER A 170 -0.49 -19.41 -14.58
C SER A 170 0.51 -19.75 -13.48
N GLN A 171 1.81 -19.63 -13.75
CA GLN A 171 2.84 -19.86 -12.73
C GLN A 171 2.84 -18.77 -11.65
N ILE A 172 2.56 -17.52 -12.02
CA ILE A 172 2.37 -16.43 -11.04
C ILE A 172 1.14 -16.72 -10.19
N GLU A 173 -0.01 -17.08 -10.79
CA GLU A 173 -1.23 -17.43 -10.05
C GLU A 173 -0.99 -18.63 -9.10
N ASP A 174 -0.27 -19.67 -9.54
CA ASP A 174 0.05 -20.83 -8.70
C ASP A 174 0.96 -20.43 -7.52
N ALA A 175 1.89 -19.50 -7.73
CA ALA A 175 2.71 -18.94 -6.65
C ALA A 175 1.85 -18.14 -5.66
N LEU A 176 0.92 -17.28 -6.13
CA LEU A 176 -0.01 -16.53 -5.27
C LEU A 176 -0.89 -17.49 -4.44
N ARG A 177 -1.43 -18.55 -5.06
CA ARG A 177 -2.19 -19.59 -4.35
C ARG A 177 -1.35 -20.28 -3.28
N THR A 178 -0.12 -20.64 -3.62
CA THR A 178 0.79 -21.35 -2.72
C THR A 178 1.21 -20.53 -1.52
N TRP A 179 1.60 -19.29 -1.74
CA TRP A 179 2.22 -18.44 -0.71
C TRP A 179 1.21 -17.63 0.09
N LEU A 180 0.09 -17.23 -0.53
CA LEU A 180 -0.91 -16.38 0.12
C LEU A 180 -2.21 -17.11 0.45
N GLY A 181 -2.39 -18.37 -0.02
CA GLY A 181 -3.59 -19.15 0.25
C GLY A 181 -4.83 -18.60 -0.43
N VAL A 182 -4.69 -17.94 -1.59
CA VAL A 182 -5.80 -17.43 -2.38
C VAL A 182 -6.30 -18.48 -3.38
N GLU A 183 -7.56 -18.39 -3.79
CA GLU A 183 -8.22 -19.31 -4.72
C GLU A 183 -8.49 -18.65 -6.06
N GLN A 184 -9.00 -17.41 -6.03
CA GLN A 184 -9.34 -16.61 -7.20
C GLN A 184 -8.34 -15.48 -7.38
N VAL A 185 -7.74 -15.36 -8.58
CA VAL A 185 -6.91 -14.22 -8.97
C VAL A 185 -7.63 -13.44 -10.07
N VAL A 186 -7.94 -12.17 -9.80
CA VAL A 186 -8.60 -11.26 -10.73
C VAL A 186 -7.59 -10.27 -11.27
N TRP A 187 -7.48 -10.20 -12.59
CA TRP A 187 -6.52 -9.36 -13.29
C TRP A 187 -7.20 -8.12 -13.85
N LEU A 188 -6.84 -6.95 -13.34
CA LEU A 188 -7.12 -5.66 -13.97
C LEU A 188 -6.10 -5.39 -15.08
N GLY A 189 -6.50 -4.60 -16.08
CA GLY A 189 -5.59 -4.30 -17.19
C GLY A 189 -4.48 -3.31 -16.79
N ASP A 190 -4.88 -2.27 -16.08
CA ASP A 190 -4.03 -1.12 -15.73
C ASP A 190 -4.49 -0.53 -14.38
N ALA A 191 -3.73 0.42 -13.84
CA ALA A 191 -4.08 1.20 -12.66
C ALA A 191 -4.13 2.71 -13.00
N ILE A 192 -3.51 3.57 -12.21
CA ILE A 192 -3.41 4.99 -12.55
C ILE A 192 -2.46 5.17 -13.74
N ALA A 193 -2.88 5.94 -14.75
CA ALA A 193 -2.13 6.10 -16.00
C ALA A 193 -0.75 6.74 -15.80
N GLU A 194 -0.63 7.61 -14.80
CA GLU A 194 0.58 8.31 -14.41
C GLU A 194 1.52 7.48 -13.52
N ASP A 195 1.09 6.28 -13.10
CA ASP A 195 1.89 5.41 -12.23
C ASP A 195 2.93 4.62 -13.02
N ASP A 196 3.96 5.33 -13.49
CA ASP A 196 5.14 4.71 -14.11
C ASP A 196 6.16 4.22 -13.05
N GLY A 197 6.03 4.69 -11.82
CA GLY A 197 6.92 4.31 -10.71
C GLY A 197 6.76 2.83 -10.35
N THR A 198 5.55 2.36 -10.14
CA THR A 198 5.25 0.99 -9.72
C THR A 198 4.78 0.09 -10.87
N ASP A 199 4.64 0.60 -12.10
CA ASP A 199 4.00 -0.07 -13.24
C ASP A 199 2.52 -0.39 -13.00
N GLY A 200 1.83 0.43 -12.20
CA GLY A 200 0.40 0.33 -11.99
C GLY A 200 0.01 -0.59 -10.84
N HIS A 201 0.37 -0.24 -9.62
CA HIS A 201 -0.08 -0.92 -8.41
C HIS A 201 -1.59 -0.87 -8.23
N VAL A 202 -2.17 -2.01 -7.83
CA VAL A 202 -3.61 -2.16 -7.67
C VAL A 202 -4.16 -1.39 -6.46
N ASP A 203 -3.37 -1.13 -5.44
CA ASP A 203 -3.75 -0.40 -4.23
C ASP A 203 -4.10 1.08 -4.49
N ASN A 204 -3.70 1.61 -5.66
CA ASN A 204 -4.12 2.93 -6.13
C ASN A 204 -5.51 2.94 -6.76
N VAL A 205 -6.07 1.78 -7.08
CA VAL A 205 -7.35 1.70 -7.81
C VAL A 205 -8.39 0.79 -7.17
N VAL A 206 -8.03 -0.11 -6.23
CA VAL A 206 -8.97 -1.03 -5.57
C VAL A 206 -8.71 -1.10 -4.08
N ALA A 207 -9.79 -0.97 -3.28
CA ALA A 207 -9.79 -1.29 -1.86
C ALA A 207 -10.95 -2.25 -1.54
N PHE A 208 -10.66 -3.35 -0.84
CA PHE A 208 -11.70 -4.25 -0.35
C PHE A 208 -12.39 -3.69 0.89
N THR A 209 -13.71 -3.83 0.94
CA THR A 209 -14.51 -3.45 2.10
C THR A 209 -14.66 -4.63 3.07
N PRO A 210 -14.97 -4.39 4.36
CA PRO A 210 -15.20 -5.46 5.34
C PRO A 210 -16.33 -6.43 4.95
N THR A 211 -17.25 -6.00 4.10
CA THR A 211 -18.38 -6.81 3.62
C THR A 211 -18.01 -7.71 2.45
N GLY A 212 -16.83 -7.51 1.84
CA GLY A 212 -16.35 -8.28 0.68
C GLY A 212 -16.68 -7.65 -0.68
N GLY A 213 -17.27 -6.44 -0.69
CA GLY A 213 -17.31 -5.60 -1.89
C GLY A 213 -15.99 -4.89 -2.10
N VAL A 214 -15.91 -4.10 -3.17
CA VAL A 214 -14.74 -3.29 -3.51
C VAL A 214 -15.14 -1.84 -3.78
N ILE A 215 -14.29 -0.91 -3.36
CA ILE A 215 -14.31 0.46 -3.87
C ILE A 215 -13.26 0.53 -4.99
N VAL A 216 -13.65 0.98 -6.17
CA VAL A 216 -12.75 1.17 -7.32
C VAL A 216 -12.58 2.66 -7.61
N GLN A 217 -11.35 3.08 -7.88
CA GLN A 217 -11.07 4.47 -8.26
C GLN A 217 -11.64 4.75 -9.64
N GLY A 218 -12.59 5.68 -9.69
CA GLY A 218 -13.16 6.25 -10.90
C GLY A 218 -12.43 7.52 -11.33
N CYS A 219 -12.90 8.11 -12.42
CA CYS A 219 -12.46 9.41 -12.92
C CYS A 219 -13.62 10.06 -13.67
N ASP A 220 -14.10 11.20 -13.20
CA ASP A 220 -15.26 11.92 -13.74
C ASP A 220 -14.94 12.77 -14.98
N ASP A 221 -13.66 12.98 -15.29
CA ASP A 221 -13.23 13.69 -16.50
C ASP A 221 -13.10 12.70 -17.68
N PRO A 222 -14.04 12.66 -18.64
CA PRO A 222 -13.98 11.74 -19.77
C PRO A 222 -12.82 12.00 -20.75
N ALA A 223 -12.17 13.15 -20.67
CA ALA A 223 -10.97 13.45 -21.45
C ALA A 223 -9.70 12.89 -20.80
N ASN A 224 -9.77 12.51 -19.53
CA ASN A 224 -8.67 11.90 -18.81
C ASN A 224 -8.55 10.42 -19.17
N ARG A 225 -7.33 9.96 -19.47
CA ARG A 225 -7.05 8.53 -19.75
C ARG A 225 -7.51 7.60 -18.63
N ASN A 226 -7.47 8.06 -17.39
CA ASN A 226 -7.91 7.30 -16.23
C ASN A 226 -9.42 6.95 -16.26
N ALA A 227 -10.26 7.71 -16.98
CA ALA A 227 -11.69 7.39 -17.11
C ALA A 227 -11.92 6.05 -17.83
N VAL A 228 -11.16 5.77 -18.89
CA VAL A 228 -11.26 4.50 -19.63
C VAL A 228 -10.70 3.34 -18.81
N ILE A 229 -9.58 3.55 -18.12
CA ILE A 229 -8.97 2.55 -17.24
C ILE A 229 -9.94 2.19 -16.11
N ALA A 230 -10.52 3.19 -15.44
CA ALA A 230 -11.47 2.99 -14.35
C ALA A 230 -12.71 2.20 -14.79
N ALA A 231 -13.27 2.51 -15.97
CA ALA A 231 -14.41 1.80 -16.52
C ALA A 231 -14.09 0.32 -16.83
N ASP A 232 -12.92 0.00 -17.40
CA ASP A 232 -12.47 -1.37 -17.63
C ASP A 232 -12.27 -2.12 -16.30
N ASN A 233 -11.62 -1.50 -15.32
CA ASN A 233 -11.40 -2.09 -14.00
C ASN A 233 -12.72 -2.41 -13.30
N ALA A 234 -13.67 -1.47 -13.29
CA ALA A 234 -15.00 -1.69 -12.71
C ALA A 234 -15.76 -2.84 -13.42
N ALA A 235 -15.67 -2.92 -14.75
CA ALA A 235 -16.30 -3.99 -15.53
C ALA A 235 -15.67 -5.36 -15.22
N ARG A 236 -14.35 -5.46 -15.13
CA ARG A 236 -13.64 -6.70 -14.77
C ARG A 236 -13.99 -7.17 -13.36
N LEU A 237 -14.03 -6.26 -12.38
CA LEU A 237 -14.42 -6.58 -11.00
C LEU A 237 -15.86 -7.07 -10.90
N ARG A 238 -16.82 -6.42 -11.58
CA ARG A 238 -18.22 -6.90 -11.68
C ARG A 238 -18.32 -8.27 -12.34
N SER A 239 -17.55 -8.50 -13.41
CA SER A 239 -17.51 -9.80 -14.09
C SER A 239 -16.91 -10.91 -13.23
N ALA A 240 -16.03 -10.56 -12.29
CA ALA A 240 -15.48 -11.48 -11.29
C ALA A 240 -16.44 -11.76 -10.12
N GLY A 241 -17.59 -11.09 -10.06
CA GLY A 241 -18.64 -11.30 -9.07
C GLY A 241 -18.61 -10.38 -7.87
N PHE A 242 -17.79 -9.33 -7.87
CA PHE A 242 -17.74 -8.36 -6.77
C PHE A 242 -18.88 -7.34 -6.85
N GLU A 243 -19.38 -6.94 -5.68
CA GLU A 243 -20.14 -5.69 -5.53
C GLU A 243 -19.17 -4.52 -5.66
N VAL A 244 -19.37 -3.66 -6.66
CA VAL A 244 -18.45 -2.58 -7.02
C VAL A 244 -19.08 -1.23 -6.74
N THR A 245 -18.45 -0.47 -5.85
CA THR A 245 -18.72 0.94 -5.62
C THR A 245 -17.64 1.77 -6.32
N GLU A 246 -18.03 2.74 -7.13
CA GLU A 246 -17.08 3.63 -7.80
C GLU A 246 -16.84 4.88 -6.94
N MET A 247 -15.57 5.19 -6.68
CA MET A 247 -15.12 6.49 -6.20
C MET A 247 -15.06 7.43 -7.40
N PRO A 248 -16.03 8.33 -7.61
CA PRO A 248 -16.25 8.94 -8.93
C PRO A 248 -15.13 9.90 -9.35
N VAL A 249 -14.46 10.55 -8.39
CA VAL A 249 -13.48 11.60 -8.65
C VAL A 249 -12.06 11.12 -8.39
N LEU A 250 -11.15 11.32 -9.35
CA LEU A 250 -9.70 11.22 -9.16
C LEU A 250 -9.13 12.65 -9.02
N PRO A 251 -8.81 13.10 -7.80
CA PRO A 251 -8.30 14.44 -7.61
C PRO A 251 -6.84 14.56 -8.07
N TYR A 252 -6.48 15.75 -8.51
CA TYR A 252 -5.11 16.14 -8.83
C TYR A 252 -4.69 17.33 -7.98
N ALA A 253 -3.47 17.26 -7.46
CA ALA A 253 -2.85 18.35 -6.71
C ALA A 253 -1.62 18.90 -7.46
N GLU A 254 -1.43 20.21 -7.38
CA GLU A 254 -0.19 20.84 -7.84
C GLU A 254 0.81 20.89 -6.68
N TYR A 255 1.95 20.23 -6.82
CA TYR A 255 2.97 20.18 -5.78
C TYR A 255 4.38 20.11 -6.39
N ALA A 256 5.27 20.95 -5.91
CA ALA A 256 6.66 21.06 -6.41
C ALA A 256 6.77 21.22 -7.94
N GLY A 257 5.78 21.88 -8.57
CA GLY A 257 5.70 22.09 -10.01
C GLY A 257 5.21 20.88 -10.82
N LEU A 258 4.71 19.85 -10.16
CA LEU A 258 4.11 18.65 -10.76
C LEU A 258 2.61 18.61 -10.50
N ARG A 259 1.86 18.09 -11.47
CA ARG A 259 0.43 17.77 -11.31
C ARG A 259 0.32 16.27 -10.97
N LEU A 260 -0.11 15.96 -9.76
CA LEU A 260 -0.05 14.64 -9.16
C LEU A 260 -1.46 14.10 -8.90
N PRO A 261 -1.81 12.88 -9.34
CA PRO A 261 -3.03 12.23 -8.90
C PRO A 261 -2.92 11.83 -7.42
N VAL A 262 -3.99 11.98 -6.67
CA VAL A 262 -4.08 11.58 -5.24
C VAL A 262 -5.28 10.64 -5.09
N PRO A 263 -5.15 9.35 -5.45
CA PRO A 263 -6.29 8.43 -5.46
C PRO A 263 -6.84 8.22 -4.04
N TYR A 264 -8.14 8.55 -3.85
CA TYR A 264 -8.82 8.35 -2.57
C TYR A 264 -8.87 6.89 -2.14
N VAL A 265 -8.79 5.96 -3.09
CA VAL A 265 -8.91 4.51 -2.84
C VAL A 265 -7.63 3.91 -2.24
N ASN A 266 -6.51 4.64 -2.27
CA ASN A 266 -5.29 4.22 -1.57
C ASN A 266 -5.44 4.37 -0.05
N VAL A 267 -6.50 3.77 0.51
CA VAL A 267 -6.84 3.81 1.95
C VAL A 267 -6.06 2.77 2.74
N TYR A 268 -5.87 3.01 4.04
CA TYR A 268 -5.38 2.01 4.99
C TYR A 268 -6.42 1.75 6.07
N ALA A 269 -6.86 0.49 6.21
CA ALA A 269 -7.92 0.11 7.12
C ALA A 269 -7.35 -0.66 8.33
N GLY A 270 -7.24 0.01 9.48
CA GLY A 270 -6.78 -0.58 10.74
C GLY A 270 -7.90 -0.85 11.75
N ASN A 271 -7.49 -1.13 13.00
CA ASN A 271 -8.41 -1.45 14.09
C ASN A 271 -9.34 -0.27 14.44
N GLY A 272 -10.57 -0.32 13.95
CA GLY A 272 -11.58 0.71 14.24
C GLY A 272 -11.43 2.02 13.46
N PHE A 273 -10.53 2.11 12.50
CA PHE A 273 -10.37 3.27 11.64
C PHE A 273 -10.11 2.89 10.17
N VAL A 274 -10.24 3.87 9.30
CA VAL A 274 -9.73 3.83 7.93
C VAL A 274 -9.12 5.20 7.59
N ALA A 275 -7.84 5.21 7.23
CA ALA A 275 -7.13 6.40 6.81
C ALA A 275 -7.40 6.65 5.32
N VAL A 276 -7.80 7.87 4.97
CA VAL A 276 -8.12 8.28 3.60
C VAL A 276 -7.18 9.40 3.18
N PRO A 277 -6.41 9.24 2.10
CA PRO A 277 -5.56 10.33 1.62
C PRO A 277 -6.42 11.45 1.04
N VAL A 278 -6.18 12.69 1.49
CA VAL A 278 -6.87 13.90 1.01
C VAL A 278 -5.88 14.88 0.41
N SER A 279 -6.37 15.71 -0.51
CA SER A 279 -5.54 16.63 -1.28
C SER A 279 -5.90 18.10 -1.15
N GLY A 280 -6.97 18.43 -0.41
CA GLY A 280 -7.58 19.75 -0.38
C GLY A 280 -8.51 19.99 -1.57
N HIS A 281 -8.93 18.91 -2.24
CA HIS A 281 -9.92 18.98 -3.32
C HIS A 281 -11.33 19.15 -2.77
N ASP A 282 -12.20 19.84 -3.49
CA ASP A 282 -13.60 20.08 -3.05
C ASP A 282 -14.41 18.80 -2.79
N PHE A 283 -13.97 17.66 -3.32
CA PHE A 283 -14.59 16.34 -3.14
C PHE A 283 -14.03 15.54 -1.93
N ASP A 284 -13.08 16.08 -1.17
CA ASP A 284 -12.46 15.33 -0.05
C ASP A 284 -13.48 14.85 0.99
N ASP A 285 -14.45 15.70 1.36
CA ASP A 285 -15.48 15.38 2.35
C ASP A 285 -16.44 14.29 1.84
N GLU A 286 -16.87 14.36 0.59
CA GLU A 286 -17.74 13.37 -0.05
C GLU A 286 -17.01 12.03 -0.23
N ALA A 287 -15.71 12.04 -0.57
CA ALA A 287 -14.90 10.84 -0.63
C ALA A 287 -14.79 10.16 0.73
N CYS A 288 -14.52 10.94 1.79
CA CYS A 288 -14.51 10.43 3.17
C CYS A 288 -15.88 9.86 3.57
N ALA A 289 -16.99 10.51 3.19
CA ALA A 289 -18.34 10.03 3.47
C ALA A 289 -18.65 8.71 2.72
N LEU A 290 -18.20 8.59 1.46
CA LEU A 290 -18.34 7.36 0.68
C LEU A 290 -17.56 6.21 1.35
N VAL A 291 -16.32 6.44 1.75
CA VAL A 291 -15.52 5.43 2.47
C VAL A 291 -16.21 5.06 3.78
N ALA A 292 -16.69 6.02 4.56
CA ALA A 292 -17.40 5.77 5.83
C ALA A 292 -18.62 4.85 5.64
N ALA A 293 -19.38 5.02 4.57
CA ALA A 293 -20.54 4.20 4.26
C ALA A 293 -20.17 2.72 3.97
N HIS A 294 -18.95 2.46 3.48
CA HIS A 294 -18.48 1.12 3.12
C HIS A 294 -17.55 0.47 4.17
N TYR A 295 -17.16 1.22 5.21
CA TYR A 295 -16.37 0.71 6.34
C TYR A 295 -17.15 0.87 7.66
N PRO A 296 -18.29 0.17 7.83
CA PRO A 296 -19.14 0.32 9.01
C PRO A 296 -18.38 0.02 10.30
N GLY A 297 -18.60 0.85 11.32
CA GLY A 297 -17.94 0.71 12.62
C GLY A 297 -16.49 1.22 12.68
N ARG A 298 -15.97 1.79 11.60
CA ARG A 298 -14.65 2.43 11.56
C ARG A 298 -14.77 3.96 11.48
N THR A 299 -13.87 4.63 12.17
CA THR A 299 -13.70 6.08 12.06
C THR A 299 -12.90 6.42 10.80
N VAL A 300 -13.43 7.24 9.91
CA VAL A 300 -12.66 7.78 8.79
C VAL A 300 -11.70 8.85 9.31
N VAL A 301 -10.42 8.70 8.97
CA VAL A 301 -9.34 9.62 9.36
C VAL A 301 -8.72 10.18 8.08
N PRO A 302 -9.05 11.44 7.69
CA PRO A 302 -8.38 12.08 6.58
C PRO A 302 -6.90 12.32 6.93
N VAL A 303 -6.01 12.00 5.99
CA VAL A 303 -4.55 12.13 6.16
C VAL A 303 -3.91 12.86 4.99
N PRO A 304 -2.74 13.51 5.17
CA PRO A 304 -2.05 14.22 4.09
C PRO A 304 -1.72 13.27 2.92
N GLY A 305 -2.31 13.51 1.73
CA GLY A 305 -2.04 12.70 0.52
C GLY A 305 -1.02 13.32 -0.44
N VAL A 306 -0.96 14.65 -0.52
CA VAL A 306 -0.24 15.35 -1.60
C VAL A 306 1.27 15.08 -1.61
N VAL A 307 1.93 15.16 -0.45
CA VAL A 307 3.37 14.90 -0.38
C VAL A 307 3.71 13.44 -0.60
N LEU A 308 2.81 12.50 -0.23
CA LEU A 308 2.97 11.08 -0.53
C LEU A 308 2.84 10.83 -2.05
N ALA A 309 1.87 11.48 -2.69
CA ALA A 309 1.69 11.41 -4.14
C ALA A 309 2.91 11.95 -4.90
N TYR A 310 3.64 12.93 -4.35
CA TYR A 310 4.93 13.36 -4.91
C TYR A 310 5.94 12.23 -4.93
N GLY A 311 5.95 11.38 -3.90
CA GLY A 311 6.77 10.17 -3.87
C GLY A 311 6.25 9.02 -4.74
N GLY A 312 5.06 9.16 -5.34
CA GLY A 312 4.47 8.14 -6.21
C GLY A 312 3.50 7.18 -5.50
N GLY A 313 3.08 7.48 -4.25
CA GLY A 313 2.17 6.61 -3.49
C GLY A 313 1.18 7.36 -2.61
N GLY A 314 0.52 6.64 -1.70
CA GLY A 314 -0.43 7.17 -0.73
C GLY A 314 -0.23 6.56 0.66
N VAL A 315 -1.23 6.69 1.53
CA VAL A 315 -1.13 6.19 2.91
C VAL A 315 -1.02 4.66 2.98
N HIS A 316 -1.65 3.93 2.06
CA HIS A 316 -1.53 2.47 1.97
C HIS A 316 -0.09 2.06 1.66
N CYS A 317 0.57 2.75 0.72
CA CYS A 317 1.92 2.44 0.27
C CYS A 317 2.99 2.57 1.37
N ILE A 318 2.75 3.42 2.38
CA ILE A 318 3.68 3.64 3.50
C ILE A 318 3.35 2.82 4.75
N THR A 319 2.30 2.00 4.70
CA THR A 319 1.82 1.21 5.84
C THR A 319 1.77 -0.27 5.52
N GLN A 320 2.08 -1.13 6.50
CA GLN A 320 1.93 -2.58 6.38
C GLN A 320 1.38 -3.14 7.68
N GLN A 321 0.26 -3.89 7.61
CA GLN A 321 -0.34 -4.51 8.76
C GLN A 321 0.40 -5.78 9.18
N VAL A 322 0.51 -5.97 10.49
CA VAL A 322 0.85 -7.27 11.09
C VAL A 322 -0.44 -7.84 11.68
N PRO A 323 -0.97 -8.94 11.16
CA PRO A 323 -2.19 -9.55 11.69
C PRO A 323 -2.06 -9.93 13.18
N ALA A 324 -3.17 -9.83 13.95
CA ALA A 324 -3.21 -10.19 15.37
C ALA A 324 -3.29 -11.70 15.58
#